data_29aee336875df389cf3057e88e5d385a
#
_entry.id   29aee336875df389cf3057e88e5d385a
#
_cell.length_a   1.000
_cell.length_b   1.000
_cell.length_c   1.000
_cell.angle_alpha   90.00
_cell.angle_beta   90.00
_cell.angle_gamma   90.00
#
_symmetry.space_group_name_H-M   'P 1'
#
loop_
_entity.id
_entity.type
_entity.pdbx_description
1 polymer ?
#
loop_
_entity_poly.entity_id
_entity_poly.type
_entity_poly.pdbx_seq_one_letter_code
_entity_poly.pdbx_strand_id
1 'polypeptide(L)'
;EWLCFCGVDLGSVSDLTALSFLMTNGEEYYVKNFYFVPQTALKDKFMSQQYREWSRNGYLFVTEGNTTDYSFITDILVKWHNELNIRGIAYDRWNAAFWAIDCTEKGLPLEEYPQSIGYFNAPTREVERLMLNGKMFIDDNPINLHCFENVILKCDYVGNVKPKKDMSLGHKVDGVISLIEAVGLYIKEPHYSNEVYTF
;
A
#
# COMPACT_ATOMS: atom_id res chain seq x y z
N GLU A 1 -17.03 4.34 15.56
CA GLU A 1 -17.24 3.88 14.18
C GLU A 1 -15.90 3.48 13.59
N TRP A 2 -15.87 2.39 12.79
CA TRP A 2 -14.66 1.97 12.08
C TRP A 2 -14.64 2.60 10.69
N LEU A 3 -13.49 3.16 10.32
CA LEU A 3 -13.22 3.70 8.99
C LEU A 3 -12.28 2.77 8.25
N CYS A 4 -12.45 2.63 6.94
CA CYS A 4 -11.57 1.86 6.08
C CYS A 4 -11.03 2.71 4.92
N PHE A 5 -9.73 2.68 4.72
CA PHE A 5 -9.02 3.28 3.59
C PHE A 5 -8.14 2.24 2.92
N CYS A 6 -7.85 2.42 1.65
CA CYS A 6 -6.93 1.55 0.93
C CYS A 6 -5.86 2.37 0.22
N GLY A 7 -4.63 1.86 0.21
CA GLY A 7 -3.55 2.35 -0.67
C GLY A 7 -3.18 1.28 -1.67
N VAL A 8 -2.84 1.71 -2.88
CA VAL A 8 -2.55 0.82 -4.01
C VAL A 8 -1.26 1.25 -4.69
N ASP A 9 -0.20 0.47 -4.51
CA ASP A 9 1.05 0.62 -5.25
C ASP A 9 1.13 -0.40 -6.39
N LEU A 10 0.85 0.07 -7.62
CA LEU A 10 0.82 -0.78 -8.81
C LEU A 10 2.23 -1.01 -9.34
N GLY A 11 2.72 -2.23 -9.23
CA GLY A 11 4.00 -2.64 -9.79
C GLY A 11 4.04 -2.59 -11.31
N SER A 12 5.22 -2.26 -11.87
CA SER A 12 5.49 -2.40 -13.30
C SER A 12 5.65 -3.89 -13.71
N VAL A 13 6.05 -4.16 -14.95
CA VAL A 13 6.06 -5.49 -15.64
C VAL A 13 6.53 -6.69 -14.80
N SER A 14 7.41 -6.53 -13.82
CA SER A 14 7.88 -7.63 -12.96
C SER A 14 8.01 -7.23 -11.49
N ASP A 15 7.43 -6.10 -11.15
CA ASP A 15 7.51 -5.57 -9.78
C ASP A 15 6.34 -6.07 -8.93
N LEU A 16 6.50 -5.97 -7.62
CA LEU A 16 5.46 -6.30 -6.67
C LEU A 16 4.34 -5.25 -6.76
N THR A 17 3.09 -5.69 -6.76
CA THR A 17 1.93 -4.82 -6.56
C THR A 17 1.41 -5.07 -5.16
N ALA A 18 1.07 -4.01 -4.44
CA ALA A 18 0.57 -4.08 -3.07
C ALA A 18 -0.75 -3.32 -2.89
N LEU A 19 -1.67 -3.94 -2.15
CA LEU A 19 -2.83 -3.28 -1.58
C LEU A 19 -2.69 -3.28 -0.06
N SER A 20 -2.90 -2.13 0.59
CA SER A 20 -2.95 -2.00 2.04
C SER A 20 -4.29 -1.45 2.48
N PHE A 21 -5.09 -2.27 3.15
CA PHE A 21 -6.34 -1.85 3.78
C PHE A 21 -6.04 -1.40 5.21
N LEU A 22 -6.29 -0.15 5.49
CA LEU A 22 -6.21 0.45 6.82
C LEU A 22 -7.61 0.54 7.42
N MET A 23 -7.84 -0.14 8.53
CA MET A 23 -9.07 -0.07 9.31
C MET A 23 -8.77 0.58 10.66
N THR A 24 -9.52 1.61 11.04
CA THR A 24 -9.27 2.32 12.30
C THR A 24 -10.54 2.87 12.92
N ASN A 25 -10.55 2.96 14.24
CA ASN A 25 -11.53 3.68 15.05
C ASN A 25 -10.97 4.99 15.67
N GLY A 26 -9.75 5.39 15.26
CA GLY A 26 -9.01 6.53 15.79
C GLY A 26 -8.07 6.18 16.96
N GLU A 27 -8.27 5.05 17.64
CA GLU A 27 -7.43 4.59 18.74
C GLU A 27 -6.52 3.44 18.34
N GLU A 28 -7.04 2.49 17.56
CA GLU A 28 -6.36 1.32 17.04
C GLU A 28 -6.39 1.31 15.52
N TYR A 29 -5.34 0.77 14.92
CA TYR A 29 -5.10 0.75 13.48
C TYR A 29 -4.74 -0.66 13.04
N TYR A 30 -5.64 -1.30 12.29
CA TYR A 30 -5.44 -2.63 11.74
C TYR A 30 -5.13 -2.55 10.26
N VAL A 31 -4.09 -3.24 9.84
CA VAL A 31 -3.62 -3.25 8.45
C VAL A 31 -3.69 -4.66 7.89
N LYS A 32 -4.39 -4.82 6.77
CA LYS A 32 -4.43 -6.05 5.99
C LYS A 32 -3.83 -5.81 4.61
N ASN A 33 -2.79 -6.57 4.27
CA ASN A 33 -2.08 -6.43 3.01
C ASN A 33 -2.35 -7.59 2.05
N PHE A 34 -2.40 -7.27 0.76
CA PHE A 34 -2.43 -8.22 -0.35
C PHE A 34 -1.31 -7.89 -1.33
N TYR A 35 -0.66 -8.93 -1.83
CA TYR A 35 0.49 -8.80 -2.72
C TYR A 35 0.30 -9.61 -3.98
N PHE A 36 0.72 -9.04 -5.12
CA PHE A 36 0.56 -9.64 -6.43
C PHE A 36 1.82 -9.50 -7.26
N VAL A 37 2.10 -10.51 -8.07
CA VAL A 37 3.13 -10.49 -9.11
C VAL A 37 2.63 -11.21 -10.35
N PRO A 38 3.11 -10.88 -11.56
CA PRO A 38 2.85 -11.69 -12.74
C PRO A 38 3.65 -12.99 -12.68
N GLN A 39 3.21 -14.01 -13.41
CA GLN A 39 3.87 -15.31 -13.46
C GLN A 39 5.35 -15.21 -13.87
N THR A 40 5.70 -14.26 -14.72
CA THR A 40 7.11 -14.05 -15.14
C THR A 40 8.01 -13.60 -13.99
N ALA A 41 7.49 -12.96 -12.94
CA ALA A 41 8.27 -12.58 -11.76
C ALA A 41 8.82 -13.81 -10.99
N LEU A 42 8.21 -14.99 -11.16
CA LEU A 42 8.73 -16.23 -10.60
C LEU A 42 10.06 -16.68 -11.22
N LYS A 43 10.52 -15.99 -12.27
CA LYS A 43 11.83 -16.19 -12.92
C LYS A 43 12.82 -15.06 -12.56
N ASP A 44 12.44 -14.13 -11.69
CA ASP A 44 13.31 -13.04 -11.22
C ASP A 44 14.60 -13.59 -10.63
N LYS A 45 15.73 -12.95 -10.95
CA LYS A 45 17.06 -13.42 -10.57
C LYS A 45 17.28 -13.46 -9.05
N PHE A 46 16.67 -12.53 -8.32
CA PHE A 46 16.90 -12.33 -6.90
C PHE A 46 15.74 -12.83 -6.03
N MET A 47 14.50 -12.71 -6.51
CA MET A 47 13.29 -12.95 -5.73
C MET A 47 12.56 -14.25 -6.07
N SER A 48 12.95 -14.99 -7.13
CA SER A 48 12.17 -16.12 -7.64
C SER A 48 11.92 -17.23 -6.60
N GLN A 49 12.89 -17.55 -5.76
CA GLN A 49 12.73 -18.56 -4.71
C GLN A 49 11.73 -18.07 -3.66
N GLN A 50 11.87 -16.84 -3.22
CA GLN A 50 11.04 -16.22 -2.18
C GLN A 50 9.60 -16.03 -2.67
N TYR A 51 9.41 -15.58 -3.92
CA TYR A 51 8.08 -15.47 -4.53
C TYR A 51 7.35 -16.82 -4.62
N ARG A 52 8.05 -17.90 -5.00
CA ARG A 52 7.48 -19.25 -5.02
C ARG A 52 7.09 -19.75 -3.63
N GLU A 53 7.90 -19.47 -2.62
CA GLU A 53 7.60 -19.83 -1.23
C GLU A 53 6.38 -19.07 -0.72
N TRP A 54 6.35 -17.75 -0.87
CA TRP A 54 5.21 -16.93 -0.48
C TRP A 54 3.92 -17.31 -1.20
N SER A 55 4.01 -17.60 -2.50
CA SER A 55 2.85 -18.04 -3.28
C SER A 55 2.32 -19.40 -2.82
N ARG A 56 3.19 -20.39 -2.55
CA ARG A 56 2.78 -21.71 -2.03
C ARG A 56 2.08 -21.61 -0.69
N ASN A 57 2.49 -20.67 0.15
CA ASN A 57 1.93 -20.45 1.48
C ASN A 57 0.72 -19.50 1.48
N GLY A 58 0.26 -19.03 0.32
CA GLY A 58 -0.92 -18.18 0.19
C GLY A 58 -0.72 -16.71 0.53
N TYR A 59 0.53 -16.24 0.68
CA TYR A 59 0.85 -14.84 1.01
C TYR A 59 0.97 -13.96 -0.24
N LEU A 60 1.26 -14.54 -1.40
CA LEU A 60 1.49 -13.86 -2.66
C LEU A 60 0.57 -14.42 -3.75
N PHE A 61 -0.20 -13.57 -4.39
CA PHE A 61 -1.01 -13.92 -5.54
C PHE A 61 -0.18 -13.81 -6.82
N VAL A 62 -0.20 -14.87 -7.62
CA VAL A 62 0.48 -14.90 -8.92
C VAL A 62 -0.56 -14.83 -10.01
N THR A 63 -0.56 -13.76 -10.80
CA THR A 63 -1.47 -13.60 -11.95
C THR A 63 -0.83 -14.18 -13.21
N GLU A 64 -1.65 -14.64 -14.15
CA GLU A 64 -1.17 -15.18 -15.43
C GLU A 64 -0.52 -14.09 -16.29
N GLY A 65 0.45 -14.49 -17.11
CA GLY A 65 1.06 -13.61 -18.12
C GLY A 65 2.33 -12.90 -17.65
N ASN A 66 2.64 -11.82 -18.37
CA ASN A 66 3.91 -11.07 -18.25
C ASN A 66 3.77 -9.80 -17.40
N THR A 67 2.55 -9.38 -17.14
CA THR A 67 2.19 -8.22 -16.32
C THR A 67 1.16 -8.64 -15.27
N THR A 68 1.12 -7.93 -14.15
CA THR A 68 0.08 -8.17 -13.14
C THR A 68 -1.30 -7.91 -13.75
N ASP A 69 -2.23 -8.84 -13.54
CA ASP A 69 -3.61 -8.69 -13.96
C ASP A 69 -4.34 -7.74 -13.00
N TYR A 70 -4.55 -6.51 -13.44
CA TYR A 70 -5.22 -5.50 -12.64
C TYR A 70 -6.73 -5.74 -12.50
N SER A 71 -7.36 -6.55 -13.36
CA SER A 71 -8.77 -6.91 -13.19
C SER A 71 -8.99 -7.74 -11.93
N PHE A 72 -8.06 -8.66 -11.64
CA PHE A 72 -8.06 -9.44 -10.40
C PHE A 72 -7.92 -8.56 -9.15
N ILE A 73 -7.08 -7.51 -9.23
CA ILE A 73 -6.95 -6.52 -8.15
C ILE A 73 -8.25 -5.75 -7.96
N THR A 74 -8.88 -5.31 -9.05
CA THR A 74 -10.16 -4.61 -9.01
C THR A 74 -11.26 -5.45 -8.36
N ASP A 75 -11.34 -6.75 -8.66
CA ASP A 75 -12.32 -7.64 -8.07
C ASP A 75 -12.16 -7.77 -6.53
N ILE A 76 -10.92 -7.80 -6.05
CA ILE A 76 -10.63 -7.77 -4.62
C ILE A 76 -11.08 -6.45 -4.01
N LEU A 77 -10.80 -5.31 -4.64
CA LEU A 77 -11.21 -3.99 -4.15
C LEU A 77 -12.74 -3.86 -4.10
N VAL A 78 -13.45 -4.30 -5.14
CA VAL A 78 -14.92 -4.31 -5.18
C VAL A 78 -15.48 -5.16 -4.05
N LYS A 79 -14.95 -6.37 -3.86
CA LYS A 79 -15.38 -7.25 -2.76
C LYS A 79 -15.21 -6.56 -1.40
N TRP A 80 -14.03 -6.03 -1.10
CA TRP A 80 -13.76 -5.40 0.17
C TRP A 80 -14.49 -4.07 0.35
N HIS A 81 -14.72 -3.31 -0.73
CA HIS A 81 -15.54 -2.09 -0.66
C HIS A 81 -16.98 -2.41 -0.25
N ASN A 82 -17.58 -3.47 -0.82
CA ASN A 82 -18.93 -3.91 -0.46
C ASN A 82 -19.03 -4.41 0.99
N GLU A 83 -17.96 -5.00 1.53
CA GLU A 83 -17.94 -5.51 2.90
C GLU A 83 -17.61 -4.44 3.97
N LEU A 84 -16.67 -3.54 3.67
CA LEU A 84 -16.10 -2.59 4.63
C LEU A 84 -16.45 -1.13 4.37
N ASN A 85 -17.16 -0.82 3.28
CA ASN A 85 -17.47 0.56 2.89
C ASN A 85 -16.21 1.45 2.87
N ILE A 86 -15.23 1.09 2.01
CA ILE A 86 -13.97 1.83 1.88
C ILE A 86 -14.25 3.30 1.57
N ARG A 87 -13.71 4.21 2.36
CA ARG A 87 -13.93 5.66 2.26
C ARG A 87 -13.10 6.31 1.14
N GLY A 88 -11.92 5.75 0.86
CA GLY A 88 -11.04 6.22 -0.20
C GLY A 88 -9.98 5.19 -0.56
N ILE A 89 -9.61 5.16 -1.83
CA ILE A 89 -8.57 4.29 -2.39
C ILE A 89 -7.50 5.16 -3.02
N ALA A 90 -6.36 5.31 -2.35
CA ALA A 90 -5.21 6.06 -2.84
C ALA A 90 -4.45 5.27 -3.90
N TYR A 91 -4.03 5.92 -4.97
CA TYR A 91 -3.17 5.33 -6.00
C TYR A 91 -2.28 6.37 -6.66
N ASP A 92 -1.09 5.94 -7.15
CA ASP A 92 -0.26 6.78 -8.02
C ASP A 92 -0.76 6.68 -9.46
N ARG A 93 -0.98 7.82 -10.12
CA ARG A 93 -1.49 7.90 -11.50
C ARG A 93 -0.54 7.31 -12.56
N TRP A 94 0.74 7.11 -12.24
CA TRP A 94 1.70 6.55 -13.19
C TRP A 94 1.29 5.14 -13.63
N ASN A 95 1.09 4.94 -14.92
CA ASN A 95 0.65 3.69 -15.54
C ASN A 95 -0.72 3.16 -15.08
N ALA A 96 -1.50 3.94 -14.32
CA ALA A 96 -2.77 3.52 -13.73
C ALA A 96 -4.02 4.06 -14.46
N ALA A 97 -3.87 4.86 -15.54
CA ALA A 97 -4.99 5.61 -16.13
C ALA A 97 -6.18 4.72 -16.55
N PHE A 98 -5.93 3.62 -17.28
CA PHE A 98 -6.99 2.71 -17.70
C PHE A 98 -7.60 1.93 -16.53
N TRP A 99 -6.77 1.49 -15.59
CA TRP A 99 -7.21 0.82 -14.39
C TRP A 99 -8.09 1.73 -13.50
N ALA A 100 -7.71 2.99 -13.36
CA ALA A 100 -8.48 3.96 -12.58
C ALA A 100 -9.87 4.21 -13.19
N ILE A 101 -9.98 4.24 -14.52
CA ILE A 101 -11.28 4.36 -15.22
C ILE A 101 -12.16 3.14 -14.90
N ASP A 102 -11.64 1.92 -15.06
CA ASP A 102 -12.38 0.67 -14.77
C ASP A 102 -12.86 0.63 -13.31
N CYS A 103 -12.00 0.99 -12.36
CA CYS A 103 -12.35 1.07 -10.95
C CYS A 103 -13.46 2.10 -10.68
N THR A 104 -13.36 3.27 -11.30
CA THR A 104 -14.36 4.35 -11.14
C THR A 104 -15.72 3.94 -11.73
N GLU A 105 -15.73 3.25 -12.88
CA GLU A 105 -16.94 2.72 -13.49
C GLU A 105 -17.62 1.65 -12.61
N LYS A 106 -16.84 0.94 -11.79
CA LYS A 106 -17.33 -0.02 -10.79
C LYS A 106 -17.74 0.63 -9.45
N GLY A 107 -17.69 1.96 -9.37
CA GLY A 107 -18.13 2.73 -8.20
C GLY A 107 -17.12 2.77 -7.05
N LEU A 108 -15.86 2.41 -7.29
CA LEU A 108 -14.80 2.49 -6.28
C LEU A 108 -14.37 3.96 -6.03
N PRO A 109 -14.18 4.39 -4.77
CA PRO A 109 -13.82 5.76 -4.41
C PRO A 109 -12.31 6.00 -4.58
N LEU A 110 -11.82 6.08 -5.83
CA LEU A 110 -10.41 6.31 -6.13
C LEU A 110 -10.00 7.77 -5.92
N GLU A 111 -8.80 7.96 -5.37
CA GLU A 111 -8.16 9.27 -5.20
C GLU A 111 -6.70 9.21 -5.64
N GLU A 112 -6.30 10.10 -6.56
CA GLU A 112 -4.89 10.24 -6.93
C GLU A 112 -4.06 10.69 -5.73
N TYR A 113 -3.00 9.94 -5.42
CA TYR A 113 -2.09 10.24 -4.32
C TYR A 113 -0.65 10.37 -4.84
N PRO A 114 -0.15 11.61 -5.03
CA PRO A 114 1.18 11.80 -5.57
C PRO A 114 2.27 11.28 -4.65
N GLN A 115 3.17 10.46 -5.17
CA GLN A 115 4.31 9.91 -4.42
C GLN A 115 5.46 10.92 -4.26
N SER A 116 5.16 12.20 -4.01
CA SER A 116 6.18 13.22 -3.72
C SER A 116 6.55 13.26 -2.23
N ILE A 117 7.72 13.81 -1.91
CA ILE A 117 8.17 13.89 -0.50
C ILE A 117 7.22 14.73 0.36
N GLY A 118 6.60 15.77 -0.21
CA GLY A 118 5.63 16.61 0.49
C GLY A 118 4.35 15.87 0.88
N TYR A 119 3.85 14.99 0.00
CA TYR A 119 2.67 14.17 0.29
C TYR A 119 2.99 13.01 1.24
N PHE A 120 4.18 12.44 1.15
CA PHE A 120 4.57 11.27 1.93
C PHE A 120 5.09 11.58 3.33
N ASN A 121 5.55 12.81 3.60
CA ASN A 121 6.18 13.15 4.88
C ASN A 121 5.26 12.90 6.09
N ALA A 122 4.08 13.51 6.10
CA ALA A 122 3.15 13.38 7.23
C ALA A 122 2.70 11.92 7.46
N PRO A 123 2.22 11.17 6.44
CA PRO A 123 1.80 9.79 6.66
C PRO A 123 2.97 8.85 7.00
N THR A 124 4.19 9.08 6.51
CA THR A 124 5.37 8.30 6.92
C THR A 124 5.66 8.47 8.40
N ARG A 125 5.63 9.71 8.90
CA ARG A 125 5.82 10.00 10.32
C ARG A 125 4.69 9.41 11.17
N GLU A 126 3.46 9.42 10.66
CA GLU A 126 2.33 8.85 11.37
C GLU A 126 2.42 7.34 11.48
N VAL A 127 2.79 6.62 10.41
CA VAL A 127 3.05 5.18 10.46
C VAL A 127 4.11 4.86 11.52
N GLU A 128 5.25 5.57 11.49
CA GLU A 128 6.32 5.42 12.49
C GLU A 128 5.79 5.64 13.91
N ARG A 129 5.05 6.72 14.15
CA ARG A 129 4.48 7.06 15.46
C ARG A 129 3.52 5.98 15.96
N LEU A 130 2.63 5.48 15.10
CA LEU A 130 1.64 4.45 15.45
C LEU A 130 2.31 3.11 15.78
N MET A 131 3.34 2.73 15.02
CA MET A 131 4.11 1.51 15.28
C MET A 131 4.89 1.60 16.60
N LEU A 132 5.60 2.70 16.85
CA LEU A 132 6.37 2.90 18.08
C LEU A 132 5.48 2.94 19.34
N ASN A 133 4.23 3.40 19.21
CA ASN A 133 3.27 3.43 20.30
C ASN A 133 2.46 2.12 20.44
N GLY A 134 2.73 1.10 19.62
CA GLY A 134 2.02 -0.18 19.66
C GLY A 134 0.54 -0.08 19.29
N LYS A 135 0.16 0.94 18.51
CA LYS A 135 -1.24 1.18 18.08
C LYS A 135 -1.55 0.63 16.70
N MET A 136 -0.54 0.27 15.92
CA MET A 136 -0.71 -0.29 14.58
C MET A 136 -0.45 -1.80 14.60
N PHE A 137 -1.44 -2.56 14.14
CA PHE A 137 -1.43 -4.01 14.06
C PHE A 137 -1.47 -4.42 12.59
N ILE A 138 -0.37 -4.99 12.11
CA ILE A 138 -0.22 -5.42 10.70
C ILE A 138 -0.40 -6.93 10.66
N ASP A 139 -1.12 -7.44 9.66
CA ASP A 139 -1.34 -8.87 9.51
C ASP A 139 -0.03 -9.67 9.37
N ASP A 140 -0.06 -10.92 9.82
CA ASP A 140 1.11 -11.82 9.83
C ASP A 140 1.43 -12.36 8.42
N ASN A 141 1.72 -11.46 7.50
CA ASN A 141 2.19 -11.77 6.16
C ASN A 141 3.72 -11.52 6.09
N PRO A 142 4.56 -12.52 5.81
CA PRO A 142 6.02 -12.35 5.79
C PRO A 142 6.50 -11.32 4.76
N ILE A 143 5.69 -10.98 3.76
CA ILE A 143 6.01 -9.93 2.79
C ILE A 143 5.97 -8.55 3.47
N ASN A 144 5.13 -8.35 4.50
CA ASN A 144 5.13 -7.13 5.30
C ASN A 144 6.50 -6.91 5.95
N LEU A 145 6.99 -7.94 6.65
CA LEU A 145 8.30 -7.86 7.30
C LEU A 145 9.40 -7.57 6.27
N HIS A 146 9.40 -8.28 5.15
CA HIS A 146 10.36 -8.03 4.06
C HIS A 146 10.31 -6.58 3.56
N CYS A 147 9.11 -6.00 3.35
CA CYS A 147 8.97 -4.62 2.91
C CYS A 147 9.48 -3.62 3.98
N PHE A 148 9.18 -3.85 5.25
CA PHE A 148 9.63 -2.97 6.33
C PHE A 148 11.14 -3.04 6.59
N GLU A 149 11.77 -4.22 6.51
CA GLU A 149 13.22 -4.39 6.67
C GLU A 149 14.03 -3.73 5.54
N ASN A 150 13.42 -3.53 4.37
CA ASN A 150 14.08 -2.95 3.20
C ASN A 150 13.77 -1.46 2.98
N VAL A 151 13.03 -0.83 3.89
CA VAL A 151 12.73 0.61 3.80
C VAL A 151 13.94 1.45 4.17
N ILE A 152 14.32 2.35 3.26
CA ILE A 152 15.26 3.44 3.52
C ILE A 152 14.49 4.74 3.45
N LEU A 153 14.64 5.62 4.45
CA LEU A 153 14.05 6.94 4.42
C LEU A 153 14.99 7.92 3.72
N LYS A 154 14.50 8.56 2.67
CA LYS A 154 15.14 9.73 2.09
C LYS A 154 14.67 10.96 2.84
N CYS A 155 15.62 11.74 3.36
CA CYS A 155 15.36 13.07 3.94
C CYS A 155 15.71 14.17 2.94
N ASP A 156 14.92 15.24 2.91
CA ASP A 156 15.29 16.48 2.25
C ASP A 156 16.04 17.43 3.23
N TYR A 157 16.45 18.59 2.72
CA TYR A 157 17.23 19.58 3.50
C TYR A 157 16.42 20.29 4.61
N VAL A 158 15.08 20.17 4.59
CA VAL A 158 14.20 20.72 5.65
C VAL A 158 13.68 19.65 6.59
N GLY A 159 14.13 18.39 6.44
CA GLY A 159 13.80 17.28 7.33
C GLY A 159 12.54 16.50 6.95
N ASN A 160 11.92 16.75 5.79
CA ASN A 160 10.86 15.88 5.31
C ASN A 160 11.40 14.51 4.93
N VAL A 161 10.62 13.48 5.18
CA VAL A 161 10.99 12.09 4.90
C VAL A 161 10.04 11.44 3.90
N LYS A 162 10.60 10.52 3.12
CA LYS A 162 9.86 9.65 2.20
C LYS A 162 10.55 8.29 2.14
N PRO A 163 9.81 7.17 2.14
CA PRO A 163 10.37 5.86 1.83
C PRO A 163 11.01 5.84 0.45
N LYS A 164 12.15 5.20 0.37
CA LYS A 164 12.89 4.96 -0.88
C LYS A 164 13.18 3.48 -1.00
N LYS A 165 12.98 2.96 -2.21
CA LYS A 165 13.44 1.63 -2.61
C LYS A 165 14.96 1.64 -2.76
N ASP A 166 15.65 0.71 -2.13
CA ASP A 166 17.04 0.44 -2.48
C ASP A 166 17.08 -0.39 -3.77
N MET A 167 17.53 0.23 -4.85
CA MET A 167 17.58 -0.38 -6.18
C MET A 167 18.62 -1.49 -6.31
N SER A 168 19.53 -1.66 -5.33
CA SER A 168 20.74 -2.45 -5.52
C SER A 168 20.56 -3.97 -5.39
N LEU A 169 19.50 -4.48 -4.73
CA LEU A 169 19.39 -5.89 -4.36
C LEU A 169 17.99 -6.52 -4.51
N GLY A 170 17.11 -5.96 -5.34
CA GLY A 170 15.74 -6.51 -5.50
C GLY A 170 14.85 -6.27 -4.27
N HIS A 171 15.23 -5.36 -3.38
CA HIS A 171 14.45 -5.01 -2.20
C HIS A 171 13.08 -4.47 -2.60
N LYS A 172 12.04 -4.95 -1.95
CA LYS A 172 10.65 -4.53 -2.17
C LYS A 172 10.17 -3.72 -0.98
N VAL A 173 9.48 -2.62 -1.27
CA VAL A 173 8.92 -1.70 -0.25
C VAL A 173 7.45 -1.36 -0.54
N ASP A 174 6.89 -2.00 -1.54
CA ASP A 174 5.58 -1.70 -2.13
C ASP A 174 4.45 -1.75 -1.07
N GLY A 175 4.54 -2.72 -0.12
CA GLY A 175 3.61 -2.80 1.02
C GLY A 175 3.70 -1.62 1.99
N VAL A 176 4.87 -1.01 2.13
CA VAL A 176 5.02 0.21 2.95
C VAL A 176 4.53 1.44 2.19
N ILE A 177 4.76 1.50 0.88
CA ILE A 177 4.28 2.60 0.04
C ILE A 177 2.74 2.62 0.07
N SER A 178 2.08 1.50 -0.24
CA SER A 178 0.62 1.41 -0.22
C SER A 178 0.02 1.70 1.16
N LEU A 179 0.67 1.26 2.26
CA LEU A 179 0.23 1.61 3.62
C LEU A 179 0.31 3.11 3.89
N ILE A 180 1.40 3.77 3.48
CA ILE A 180 1.57 5.21 3.64
C ILE A 180 0.52 5.98 2.84
N GLU A 181 0.15 5.52 1.66
CA GLU A 181 -0.93 6.09 0.86
C GLU A 181 -2.29 5.98 1.57
N ALA A 182 -2.61 4.80 2.14
CA ALA A 182 -3.84 4.61 2.92
C ALA A 182 -3.90 5.53 4.16
N VAL A 183 -2.78 5.62 4.91
CA VAL A 183 -2.66 6.54 6.06
C VAL A 183 -2.75 8.00 5.61
N GLY A 184 -2.22 8.31 4.43
CA GLY A 184 -2.30 9.65 3.84
C GLY A 184 -3.74 10.11 3.57
N LEU A 185 -4.62 9.21 3.12
CA LEU A 185 -6.05 9.50 2.98
C LEU A 185 -6.71 9.67 4.35
N TYR A 186 -6.41 8.79 5.30
CA TYR A 186 -6.94 8.88 6.65
C TYR A 186 -6.62 10.24 7.32
N ILE A 187 -5.39 10.73 7.19
CA ILE A 187 -4.98 12.04 7.75
C ILE A 187 -5.76 13.20 7.14
N LYS A 188 -6.19 13.09 5.89
CA LYS A 188 -7.01 14.10 5.21
C LYS A 188 -8.48 14.09 5.65
N GLU A 189 -8.93 13.05 6.33
CA GLU A 189 -10.31 12.95 6.79
C GLU A 189 -10.64 14.09 7.77
N PRO A 190 -11.79 14.79 7.65
CA PRO A 190 -12.09 15.98 8.42
C PRO A 190 -12.07 15.82 9.95
N HIS A 191 -12.36 14.63 10.46
CA HIS A 191 -12.33 14.34 11.89
C HIS A 191 -10.91 14.28 12.47
N TYR A 192 -9.93 13.86 11.68
CA TYR A 192 -8.52 13.84 12.10
C TYR A 192 -7.93 15.26 12.16
N SER A 193 -8.30 16.12 11.22
CA SER A 193 -7.77 17.49 11.13
C SER A 193 -8.17 18.38 12.32
N ASN A 194 -9.24 18.06 13.04
CA ASN A 194 -9.72 18.85 14.17
C ASN A 194 -9.03 18.52 15.52
N GLU A 195 -8.37 17.36 15.65
CA GLU A 195 -7.69 16.96 16.89
C GLU A 195 -6.20 17.37 16.95
N VAL A 196 -5.58 17.64 15.81
CA VAL A 196 -4.13 17.90 15.72
C VAL A 196 -3.75 19.38 15.92
N TYR A 197 -4.71 20.31 15.93
CA TYR A 197 -4.46 21.77 15.99
C TYR A 197 -4.92 22.47 17.26
N THR A 198 -5.02 21.77 18.39
CA THR A 198 -5.10 22.44 19.70
C THR A 198 -3.71 22.50 20.33
N PHE A 199 -2.96 23.53 19.98
CA PHE A 199 -1.78 24.00 20.72
C PHE A 199 -2.18 24.96 21.83
#